data_79534377f5d5e7b9fd66d33496b2de93
#
_entry.id   79534377f5d5e7b9fd66d33496b2de93
#
_cell.length_a   1.000
_cell.length_b   1.000
_cell.length_c   1.000
_cell.angle_alpha   90.00
_cell.angle_beta   90.00
_cell.angle_gamma   90.00
#
_symmetry.space_group_name_H-M   'P 1'
#
loop_
_entity.id
_entity.type
_entity.pdbx_description
1 polymer ?
#
loop_
_entity_poly.entity_id
_entity_poly.type
_entity_poly.pdbx_seq_one_letter_code
_entity_poly.pdbx_strand_id
1 'polypeptide(L)'
;MNSDEITAIMENKYSIDCVQLVLSPHLPGKGQKTHEGAGLISQTPNGSFLLKMYCSGNISPDDVLSRLDWKAGEIIHEEYYYHLTATDINGRQWEAKSIIPDIYLGLDTNRYIVHADIRELSYSSDLYDDVPAYSAAIYFPGDINVPFNTGVAVEKIVDGQNRSSSMKLNISKFSACDMKFELEKDVDWLTLNALSNTTIDDPLLMRMTESLQFVLARTLSWSIIELIHGKKRKVRVRSSQRNVVKSRVQPPIHFQQVDPSNKVWSLFGRYLSRTKGYTKELWHPIFRWIHAVIESGCSSLDTESLILSVATEGLLRDEFYNVHYGSAQLKTQIDDTRYIIAKLGLEKTFKDRVLGFLGNMLKPRAKDFLHILKDKNLVDSKLIEEYDKLRNSSAHGELADSSKFQIHLDRCAAALVLFYHIIFLAIGYSGPYTDYSTPGYPEKEFSCTGLP
;
A
#
# COMPACT_ATOMS: atom_id res chain seq x y z
N MET A 1 -7.14 16.56 -15.72
CA MET A 1 -7.64 17.69 -14.89
C MET A 1 -6.80 18.92 -15.17
N ASN A 2 -7.30 20.11 -14.94
CA ASN A 2 -6.46 21.30 -14.98
C ASN A 2 -5.75 21.51 -13.63
N SER A 3 -4.78 22.43 -13.59
CA SER A 3 -3.99 22.69 -12.37
C SER A 3 -4.83 23.17 -11.18
N ASP A 4 -5.86 23.99 -11.45
CA ASP A 4 -6.71 24.55 -10.40
C ASP A 4 -7.59 23.48 -9.76
N GLU A 5 -8.10 22.51 -10.54
CA GLU A 5 -8.84 21.36 -10.02
C GLU A 5 -7.94 20.46 -9.16
N ILE A 6 -6.71 20.21 -9.61
CA ILE A 6 -5.74 19.41 -8.83
C ILE A 6 -5.46 20.10 -7.49
N THR A 7 -5.15 21.40 -7.52
CA THR A 7 -4.92 22.20 -6.31
C THR A 7 -6.13 22.17 -5.37
N ALA A 8 -7.34 22.38 -5.89
CA ALA A 8 -8.56 22.35 -5.09
C ALA A 8 -8.77 20.98 -4.40
N ILE A 9 -8.50 19.87 -5.09
CA ILE A 9 -8.56 18.53 -4.50
C ILE A 9 -7.51 18.36 -3.40
N MET A 10 -6.28 18.82 -3.65
CA MET A 10 -5.20 18.70 -2.67
C MET A 10 -5.43 19.57 -1.44
N GLU A 11 -6.13 20.68 -1.58
CA GLU A 11 -6.52 21.55 -0.48
C GLU A 11 -7.84 21.17 0.22
N ASN A 12 -8.50 20.09 -0.20
CA ASN A 12 -9.82 19.66 0.29
C ASN A 12 -10.92 20.73 0.06
N LYS A 13 -10.87 21.42 -1.06
CA LYS A 13 -11.81 22.48 -1.44
C LYS A 13 -12.58 22.17 -2.72
N TYR A 14 -12.41 20.98 -3.28
CA TYR A 14 -13.01 20.63 -4.56
C TYR A 14 -14.52 20.44 -4.43
N SER A 15 -15.26 21.01 -5.40
CA SER A 15 -16.70 20.85 -5.49
C SER A 15 -17.16 20.73 -6.94
N ILE A 16 -18.24 20.00 -7.16
CA ILE A 16 -18.82 19.73 -8.46
C ILE A 16 -20.32 20.06 -8.38
N ASP A 17 -20.74 21.12 -9.07
CA ASP A 17 -22.15 21.43 -9.25
C ASP A 17 -22.74 20.51 -10.32
N CYS A 18 -23.70 19.69 -9.93
CA CYS A 18 -24.31 18.66 -10.79
C CYS A 18 -25.71 19.10 -11.21
N VAL A 19 -25.92 19.24 -12.51
CA VAL A 19 -27.22 19.56 -13.11
C VAL A 19 -28.12 18.32 -13.17
N GLN A 20 -27.51 17.14 -13.21
CA GLN A 20 -28.22 15.87 -13.17
C GLN A 20 -27.44 14.88 -12.30
N LEU A 21 -28.16 14.24 -11.39
CA LEU A 21 -27.69 13.16 -10.54
C LEU A 21 -28.67 12.00 -10.63
N VAL A 22 -28.15 10.82 -10.87
CA VAL A 22 -28.94 9.56 -10.87
C VAL A 22 -28.25 8.56 -9.97
N LEU A 23 -28.96 8.11 -8.95
CA LEU A 23 -28.50 7.11 -8.00
C LEU A 23 -29.33 5.85 -8.17
N SER A 24 -28.77 4.84 -8.84
CA SER A 24 -29.44 3.58 -9.20
C SER A 24 -28.98 2.44 -8.30
N PRO A 25 -29.88 1.53 -7.87
CA PRO A 25 -29.47 0.34 -7.14
C PRO A 25 -28.44 -0.50 -7.92
N HIS A 26 -27.46 -1.05 -7.21
CA HIS A 26 -26.43 -1.92 -7.82
C HIS A 26 -27.04 -3.22 -8.38
N LEU A 27 -28.00 -3.79 -7.65
CA LEU A 27 -28.75 -4.97 -8.06
C LEU A 27 -30.23 -4.59 -8.23
N PRO A 28 -30.74 -4.51 -9.48
CA PRO A 28 -32.15 -4.22 -9.70
C PRO A 28 -33.02 -5.39 -9.22
N GLY A 29 -34.11 -5.10 -8.52
CA GLY A 29 -35.19 -6.11 -8.27
C GLY A 29 -35.67 -6.26 -6.82
N LYS A 30 -35.10 -5.57 -5.81
CA LYS A 30 -35.54 -5.72 -4.40
C LYS A 30 -36.35 -4.53 -3.83
N GLY A 31 -37.15 -3.88 -4.66
CA GLY A 31 -37.97 -2.76 -4.18
C GLY A 31 -37.21 -1.43 -3.97
N GLN A 32 -35.92 -1.41 -4.21
CA GLN A 32 -35.12 -0.18 -4.14
C GLN A 32 -35.43 0.73 -5.34
N LYS A 33 -35.56 2.02 -5.07
CA LYS A 33 -35.88 3.03 -6.08
C LYS A 33 -34.62 3.72 -6.60
N THR A 34 -34.64 4.08 -7.87
CA THR A 34 -33.71 5.05 -8.44
C THR A 34 -34.08 6.45 -7.93
N HIS A 35 -33.08 7.19 -7.47
CA HIS A 35 -33.24 8.58 -7.07
C HIS A 35 -32.67 9.48 -8.18
N GLU A 36 -33.44 10.49 -8.58
CA GLU A 36 -33.03 11.45 -9.61
C GLU A 36 -33.18 12.87 -9.08
N GLY A 37 -32.25 13.75 -9.46
CA GLY A 37 -32.26 15.13 -9.02
C GLY A 37 -31.06 15.95 -9.48
N ALA A 38 -30.83 17.06 -8.83
CA ALA A 38 -29.66 17.89 -9.00
C ALA A 38 -29.03 18.19 -7.65
N GLY A 39 -27.78 18.63 -7.62
CA GLY A 39 -27.13 18.88 -6.34
C GLY A 39 -25.64 19.13 -6.44
N LEU A 40 -24.93 18.80 -5.37
CA LEU A 40 -23.54 19.12 -5.19
C LEU A 40 -22.77 17.89 -4.70
N ILE A 41 -21.60 17.67 -5.27
CA ILE A 41 -20.58 16.78 -4.70
C ILE A 41 -19.45 17.68 -4.20
N SER A 42 -19.11 17.63 -2.92
CA SER A 42 -18.10 18.51 -2.34
C SER A 42 -17.14 17.77 -1.41
N GLN A 43 -15.88 18.19 -1.37
CA GLN A 43 -14.97 17.72 -0.35
C GLN A 43 -15.26 18.38 1.00
N THR A 44 -15.19 17.57 2.05
CA THR A 44 -15.18 18.05 3.44
C THR A 44 -13.76 18.48 3.83
N PRO A 45 -13.56 19.23 4.92
CA PRO A 45 -12.23 19.59 5.42
C PRO A 45 -11.29 18.40 5.68
N ASN A 46 -11.86 17.22 5.94
CA ASN A 46 -11.07 15.97 6.15
C ASN A 46 -10.74 15.25 4.83
N GLY A 47 -11.12 15.82 3.68
CA GLY A 47 -10.85 15.25 2.36
C GLY A 47 -11.87 14.21 1.87
N SER A 48 -12.92 13.89 2.65
CA SER A 48 -14.00 13.01 2.21
C SER A 48 -14.89 13.70 1.19
N PHE A 49 -15.41 12.96 0.20
CA PHE A 49 -16.43 13.49 -0.71
C PHE A 49 -17.82 13.22 -0.18
N LEU A 50 -18.65 14.25 -0.17
CA LEU A 50 -20.04 14.19 0.26
C LEU A 50 -20.96 14.56 -0.91
N LEU A 51 -21.92 13.67 -1.20
CA LEU A 51 -23.04 13.95 -2.08
C LEU A 51 -24.14 14.64 -1.29
N LYS A 52 -24.70 15.71 -1.86
CA LYS A 52 -25.97 16.31 -1.44
C LYS A 52 -26.86 16.48 -2.67
N MET A 53 -27.90 15.67 -2.75
CA MET A 53 -28.78 15.59 -3.91
C MET A 53 -30.21 16.00 -3.51
N TYR A 54 -30.80 16.88 -4.27
CA TYR A 54 -32.17 17.35 -4.11
C TYR A 54 -33.06 16.59 -5.08
N CYS A 55 -33.96 15.80 -4.54
CA CYS A 55 -34.87 14.93 -5.28
C CYS A 55 -36.32 15.41 -5.18
N SER A 56 -37.09 15.09 -6.23
CA SER A 56 -38.54 15.25 -6.22
C SER A 56 -39.19 13.93 -6.54
N GLY A 57 -40.32 13.64 -5.87
CA GLY A 57 -41.13 12.40 -6.04
C GLY A 57 -41.56 11.81 -4.71
N ASN A 58 -42.49 10.87 -4.76
CA ASN A 58 -43.00 10.21 -3.56
C ASN A 58 -41.97 9.17 -3.05
N ILE A 59 -41.57 9.32 -1.81
CA ILE A 59 -40.82 8.31 -1.06
C ILE A 59 -41.72 7.76 0.05
N SER A 60 -41.74 6.44 0.20
CA SER A 60 -42.46 5.80 1.31
C SER A 60 -41.57 5.83 2.58
N PRO A 61 -42.21 5.86 3.79
CA PRO A 61 -41.45 5.68 5.02
C PRO A 61 -40.61 4.39 5.04
N ASP A 62 -41.08 3.33 4.37
CA ASP A 62 -40.38 2.04 4.27
C ASP A 62 -39.08 2.15 3.47
N ASP A 63 -39.00 3.02 2.45
CA ASP A 63 -37.78 3.28 1.70
C ASP A 63 -36.71 3.95 2.60
N VAL A 64 -37.13 4.75 3.57
CA VAL A 64 -36.26 5.42 4.55
C VAL A 64 -35.83 4.46 5.66
N LEU A 65 -36.78 3.59 6.09
CA LEU A 65 -36.60 2.68 7.22
C LEU A 65 -35.89 1.38 6.84
N SER A 66 -35.77 1.05 5.55
CA SER A 66 -35.16 -0.19 5.06
C SER A 66 -33.72 -0.43 5.56
N ARG A 67 -33.08 0.61 6.10
CA ARG A 67 -31.74 0.54 6.71
C ARG A 67 -31.75 0.13 8.17
N LEU A 68 -32.88 0.25 8.87
CA LEU A 68 -32.98 -0.15 10.28
C LEU A 68 -32.86 -1.67 10.46
N ASP A 69 -32.97 -2.43 9.38
CA ASP A 69 -32.79 -3.87 9.38
C ASP A 69 -31.31 -4.31 9.48
N TRP A 70 -30.38 -3.36 9.35
CA TRP A 70 -28.95 -3.67 9.50
C TRP A 70 -28.57 -3.87 10.96
N LYS A 71 -28.01 -5.03 11.22
CA LYS A 71 -27.48 -5.32 12.55
C LYS A 71 -26.04 -4.82 12.65
N ALA A 72 -25.72 -4.17 13.76
CA ALA A 72 -24.36 -3.74 14.04
C ALA A 72 -23.41 -4.95 14.01
N GLY A 73 -22.33 -4.85 13.25
CA GLY A 73 -21.30 -5.90 13.10
C GLY A 73 -21.51 -6.83 11.90
N GLU A 74 -22.62 -6.72 11.15
CA GLU A 74 -22.79 -7.42 9.89
C GLU A 74 -22.14 -6.67 8.72
N ILE A 75 -21.61 -7.45 7.75
CA ILE A 75 -21.10 -6.88 6.50
C ILE A 75 -22.31 -6.44 5.66
N ILE A 76 -22.24 -5.21 5.16
CA ILE A 76 -23.29 -4.66 4.30
C ILE A 76 -23.29 -5.43 2.98
N HIS A 77 -24.43 -6.04 2.64
CA HIS A 77 -24.58 -6.81 1.41
C HIS A 77 -24.61 -5.91 0.17
N GLU A 78 -24.13 -6.45 -0.97
CA GLU A 78 -24.05 -5.73 -2.24
C GLU A 78 -25.39 -5.15 -2.72
N GLU A 79 -26.49 -5.75 -2.33
CA GLU A 79 -27.85 -5.30 -2.65
C GLU A 79 -28.19 -3.91 -2.10
N TYR A 80 -27.49 -3.44 -1.06
CA TYR A 80 -27.72 -2.12 -0.45
C TYR A 80 -26.90 -1.01 -1.10
N TYR A 81 -26.00 -1.37 -1.99
CA TYR A 81 -25.18 -0.38 -2.69
C TYR A 81 -25.87 0.21 -3.90
N TYR A 82 -25.56 1.45 -4.16
CA TYR A 82 -25.99 2.22 -5.32
C TYR A 82 -24.82 2.60 -6.21
N HIS A 83 -25.14 2.84 -7.46
CA HIS A 83 -24.26 3.43 -8.46
C HIS A 83 -24.73 4.86 -8.77
N LEU A 84 -23.82 5.82 -8.67
CA LEU A 84 -24.05 7.23 -9.00
C LEU A 84 -23.55 7.51 -10.40
N THR A 85 -24.41 8.15 -11.21
CA THR A 85 -24.00 8.90 -12.41
C THR A 85 -24.36 10.36 -12.21
N ALA A 86 -23.42 11.26 -12.54
CA ALA A 86 -23.60 12.68 -12.35
C ALA A 86 -23.13 13.46 -13.58
N THR A 87 -23.90 14.44 -14.04
CA THR A 87 -23.50 15.39 -15.07
C THR A 87 -23.25 16.73 -14.44
N ASP A 88 -22.02 17.23 -14.54
CA ASP A 88 -21.67 18.55 -14.03
C ASP A 88 -22.13 19.69 -14.99
N ILE A 89 -22.00 20.94 -14.54
CA ILE A 89 -22.41 22.11 -15.33
C ILE A 89 -21.62 22.28 -16.64
N ASN A 90 -20.46 21.60 -16.76
CA ASN A 90 -19.63 21.60 -17.97
C ASN A 90 -19.95 20.41 -18.89
N GLY A 91 -20.94 19.57 -18.55
CA GLY A 91 -21.32 18.37 -19.29
C GLY A 91 -20.43 17.16 -19.06
N ARG A 92 -19.50 17.21 -18.10
CA ARG A 92 -18.64 16.08 -17.76
C ARG A 92 -19.45 15.01 -17.02
N GLN A 93 -19.29 13.76 -17.43
CA GLN A 93 -19.97 12.61 -16.83
C GLN A 93 -19.12 11.96 -15.75
N TRP A 94 -19.60 12.04 -14.52
CA TRP A 94 -18.96 11.44 -13.35
C TRP A 94 -19.68 10.16 -12.94
N GLU A 95 -18.90 9.21 -12.43
CA GLU A 95 -19.41 7.93 -11.91
C GLU A 95 -18.81 7.65 -10.53
N ALA A 96 -19.63 7.03 -9.67
CA ALA A 96 -19.16 6.47 -8.42
C ALA A 96 -19.92 5.19 -8.09
N LYS A 97 -19.25 4.25 -7.43
CA LYS A 97 -19.78 2.93 -7.08
C LYS A 97 -19.83 2.73 -5.57
N SER A 98 -20.59 1.73 -5.14
CA SER A 98 -20.69 1.30 -3.74
C SER A 98 -21.12 2.44 -2.81
N ILE A 99 -22.12 3.19 -3.22
CA ILE A 99 -22.70 4.30 -2.46
C ILE A 99 -23.84 3.79 -1.60
N ILE A 100 -23.90 4.27 -0.38
CA ILE A 100 -25.01 4.02 0.54
C ILE A 100 -25.67 5.38 0.80
N PRO A 101 -26.90 5.61 0.26
CA PRO A 101 -27.58 6.88 0.39
C PRO A 101 -28.24 7.07 1.77
N ASP A 102 -28.17 8.22 2.42
CA ASP A 102 -28.98 8.65 3.56
C ASP A 102 -30.12 9.54 3.07
N ILE A 103 -31.35 9.14 3.33
CA ILE A 103 -32.54 9.81 2.81
C ILE A 103 -33.18 10.63 3.92
N TYR A 104 -33.36 11.92 3.67
CA TYR A 104 -34.00 12.87 4.57
C TYR A 104 -35.28 13.39 3.95
N LEU A 105 -36.40 13.11 4.60
CA LEU A 105 -37.70 13.59 4.17
C LEU A 105 -37.81 15.10 4.45
N GLY A 106 -38.31 15.85 3.46
CA GLY A 106 -38.70 17.25 3.67
C GLY A 106 -40.05 17.35 4.41
N LEU A 107 -40.44 18.55 4.76
CA LEU A 107 -41.78 18.83 5.30
C LEU A 107 -42.90 18.58 4.28
N ASP A 108 -42.53 18.62 2.99
CA ASP A 108 -43.38 18.30 1.84
C ASP A 108 -43.07 16.86 1.40
N THR A 109 -44.12 16.01 1.28
CA THR A 109 -43.98 14.58 0.92
C THR A 109 -43.46 14.35 -0.49
N ASN A 110 -43.38 15.39 -1.33
CA ASN A 110 -42.92 15.32 -2.71
C ASN A 110 -41.44 15.76 -2.89
N ARG A 111 -40.76 16.10 -1.81
CA ARG A 111 -39.37 16.53 -1.86
C ARG A 111 -38.56 15.86 -0.74
N TYR A 112 -37.36 15.41 -1.11
CA TYR A 112 -36.44 14.80 -0.16
C TYR A 112 -35.00 15.09 -0.55
N ILE A 113 -34.08 14.91 0.39
CA ILE A 113 -32.67 15.10 0.18
C ILE A 113 -31.98 13.76 0.38
N VAL A 114 -31.06 13.44 -0.51
CA VAL A 114 -30.15 12.28 -0.37
C VAL A 114 -28.77 12.79 -0.05
N HIS A 115 -28.19 12.31 1.06
CA HIS A 115 -26.78 12.47 1.36
C HIS A 115 -26.08 11.13 1.18
N ALA A 116 -24.82 11.15 0.80
CA ALA A 116 -23.99 9.94 0.79
C ALA A 116 -22.50 10.28 0.83
N ASP A 117 -21.72 9.43 1.48
CA ASP A 117 -20.27 9.46 1.38
C ASP A 117 -19.83 8.79 0.08
N ILE A 118 -18.95 9.45 -0.65
CA ILE A 118 -18.35 8.93 -1.88
C ILE A 118 -16.88 8.65 -1.64
N ARG A 119 -16.48 7.39 -1.83
CA ARG A 119 -15.09 6.98 -1.66
C ARG A 119 -14.23 7.33 -2.86
N GLU A 120 -14.77 7.17 -4.05
CA GLU A 120 -14.08 7.39 -5.31
C GLU A 120 -15.06 7.90 -6.37
N LEU A 121 -14.63 8.91 -7.12
CA LEU A 121 -15.29 9.45 -8.31
C LEU A 121 -14.40 9.19 -9.52
N SER A 122 -15.01 8.94 -10.67
CA SER A 122 -14.26 8.84 -11.93
C SER A 122 -15.01 9.46 -13.08
N TYR A 123 -14.26 9.95 -14.08
CA TYR A 123 -14.81 10.33 -15.37
C TYR A 123 -13.85 9.92 -16.48
N SER A 124 -14.41 9.81 -17.70
CA SER A 124 -13.63 9.60 -18.91
C SER A 124 -13.87 10.74 -19.89
N SER A 125 -12.84 11.12 -20.64
CA SER A 125 -12.92 12.12 -21.71
C SER A 125 -12.08 11.69 -22.89
N ASP A 126 -12.42 12.16 -24.06
CA ASP A 126 -11.60 11.99 -25.26
C ASP A 126 -10.55 13.11 -25.35
N LEU A 127 -9.37 12.75 -25.84
CA LEU A 127 -8.30 13.68 -26.18
C LEU A 127 -8.38 14.05 -27.66
N TYR A 128 -8.07 15.28 -27.99
CA TYR A 128 -8.02 15.76 -29.39
C TYR A 128 -6.91 15.08 -30.19
N ASP A 129 -5.73 14.90 -29.56
CA ASP A 129 -4.57 14.31 -30.19
C ASP A 129 -4.41 12.84 -29.75
N ASP A 130 -3.91 12.04 -30.71
CA ASP A 130 -3.57 10.64 -30.43
C ASP A 130 -2.23 10.59 -29.68
N VAL A 131 -2.23 10.06 -28.48
CA VAL A 131 -1.02 9.86 -27.70
C VAL A 131 -0.51 8.45 -27.96
N PRO A 132 0.66 8.27 -28.59
CA PRO A 132 1.15 6.96 -29.03
C PRO A 132 1.58 6.04 -27.89
N ALA A 133 1.63 6.53 -26.67
CA ALA A 133 2.06 5.80 -25.49
C ALA A 133 0.98 5.79 -24.41
N TYR A 134 1.03 4.78 -23.54
CA TYR A 134 0.19 4.73 -22.35
C TYR A 134 0.86 5.50 -21.22
N SER A 135 0.11 6.33 -20.52
CA SER A 135 0.65 7.07 -19.39
C SER A 135 -0.26 7.03 -18.18
N ALA A 136 0.36 7.14 -17.01
CA ALA A 136 -0.32 7.28 -15.72
C ALA A 136 0.32 8.41 -14.92
N ALA A 137 -0.50 9.23 -14.27
CA ALA A 137 -0.06 10.16 -13.24
C ALA A 137 -0.81 9.83 -11.94
N ILE A 138 -0.05 9.62 -10.86
CA ILE A 138 -0.59 9.30 -9.54
C ILE A 138 -0.16 10.41 -8.59
N TYR A 139 -1.13 11.05 -7.94
CA TYR A 139 -0.91 12.17 -7.04
C TYR A 139 -1.11 11.74 -5.58
N PHE A 140 -0.10 11.96 -4.77
CA PHE A 140 -0.09 11.62 -3.35
C PHE A 140 -0.06 12.90 -2.51
N PRO A 141 -1.08 13.21 -1.71
CA PRO A 141 -1.11 14.42 -0.89
C PRO A 141 -0.12 14.35 0.27
N GLY A 142 0.40 15.50 0.64
CA GLY A 142 1.29 15.70 1.79
C GLY A 142 2.76 15.93 1.43
N ASP A 143 3.52 16.40 2.41
CA ASP A 143 4.97 16.60 2.29
C ASP A 143 5.70 15.25 2.38
N ILE A 144 6.03 14.70 1.21
CA ILE A 144 6.70 13.41 1.08
C ILE A 144 8.16 13.65 0.72
N ASN A 145 9.07 13.21 1.59
CA ASN A 145 10.50 13.28 1.30
C ASN A 145 10.90 12.17 0.33
N VAL A 146 11.53 12.54 -0.77
CA VAL A 146 12.03 11.63 -1.82
C VAL A 146 13.41 12.08 -2.28
N PRO A 147 14.28 11.16 -2.73
CA PRO A 147 15.57 11.54 -3.31
C PRO A 147 15.38 12.11 -4.70
N PHE A 148 16.05 13.21 -5.01
CA PHE A 148 16.07 13.83 -6.34
C PHE A 148 17.36 13.56 -7.06
N ASN A 149 17.29 13.24 -8.35
CA ASN A 149 18.44 12.93 -9.19
C ASN A 149 18.64 13.90 -10.36
N THR A 150 17.73 14.85 -10.53
CA THR A 150 17.77 15.80 -11.65
C THR A 150 17.99 17.20 -11.12
N GLY A 151 18.99 17.91 -11.66
CA GLY A 151 19.27 19.31 -11.38
C GLY A 151 19.28 20.12 -12.68
N VAL A 152 18.81 21.35 -12.66
CA VAL A 152 18.95 22.32 -13.75
C VAL A 152 19.98 23.37 -13.31
N ALA A 153 21.01 23.54 -14.10
CA ALA A 153 21.88 24.70 -14.00
C ALA A 153 21.18 25.88 -14.68
N VAL A 154 20.88 26.92 -13.92
CA VAL A 154 20.37 28.18 -14.48
C VAL A 154 21.55 29.13 -14.59
N GLU A 155 21.96 29.45 -15.81
CA GLU A 155 22.92 30.51 -16.06
C GLU A 155 22.17 31.85 -16.11
N LYS A 156 22.48 32.74 -15.17
CA LYS A 156 22.01 34.13 -15.18
C LYS A 156 23.19 35.05 -15.49
N ILE A 157 23.00 35.91 -16.46
CA ILE A 157 23.91 37.02 -16.70
C ILE A 157 23.46 38.17 -15.77
N VAL A 158 24.28 38.45 -14.74
CA VAL A 158 24.07 39.56 -13.82
C VAL A 158 25.29 40.45 -13.94
N ASP A 159 25.06 41.72 -14.28
CA ASP A 159 26.11 42.73 -14.48
C ASP A 159 27.20 42.33 -15.49
N GLY A 160 26.79 41.65 -16.58
CA GLY A 160 27.73 41.21 -17.62
C GLY A 160 28.61 40.00 -17.24
N GLN A 161 28.40 39.40 -16.09
CA GLN A 161 29.08 38.20 -15.64
C GLN A 161 28.12 37.00 -15.67
N ASN A 162 28.58 35.88 -16.25
CA ASN A 162 27.86 34.62 -16.19
C ASN A 162 27.92 34.07 -14.75
N ARG A 163 26.81 34.11 -14.03
CA ARG A 163 26.63 33.41 -12.76
C ARG A 163 25.81 32.16 -13.00
N SER A 164 26.42 31.00 -12.85
CA SER A 164 25.70 29.73 -12.81
C SER A 164 25.14 29.51 -11.40
N SER A 165 23.83 29.41 -11.26
CA SER A 165 23.21 28.89 -10.05
C SER A 165 22.58 27.54 -10.38
N SER A 166 22.93 26.49 -9.65
CA SER A 166 22.22 25.21 -9.76
C SER A 166 20.86 25.35 -9.05
N MET A 167 19.79 25.44 -9.82
CA MET A 167 18.45 25.29 -9.29
C MET A 167 18.19 23.79 -9.13
N LYS A 168 18.03 23.32 -7.88
CA LYS A 168 17.63 21.94 -7.61
C LYS A 168 16.17 21.81 -8.03
N LEU A 169 15.90 21.08 -9.10
CA LEU A 169 14.54 20.69 -9.42
C LEU A 169 14.13 19.58 -8.43
N ASN A 170 12.88 19.65 -7.98
CA ASN A 170 12.26 18.62 -7.14
C ASN A 170 11.79 17.43 -8.00
N ILE A 171 12.67 16.90 -8.85
CA ILE A 171 12.36 15.91 -9.86
C ILE A 171 13.36 14.75 -9.79
N SER A 172 12.83 13.53 -9.93
CA SER A 172 13.62 12.32 -10.17
C SER A 172 13.15 11.64 -11.44
N LYS A 173 14.10 11.29 -12.32
CA LYS A 173 13.84 10.55 -13.55
C LYS A 173 14.59 9.23 -13.54
N PHE A 174 13.89 8.15 -13.82
CA PHE A 174 14.48 6.81 -13.89
C PHE A 174 13.67 5.89 -14.82
N SER A 175 14.23 4.72 -15.13
CA SER A 175 13.55 3.72 -15.94
C SER A 175 13.52 2.38 -15.22
N ALA A 176 12.41 1.66 -15.31
CA ALA A 176 12.25 0.32 -14.78
C ALA A 176 11.19 -0.46 -15.57
N CYS A 177 11.39 -1.74 -15.80
CA CYS A 177 10.41 -2.63 -16.45
C CYS A 177 9.88 -2.12 -17.80
N ASP A 178 10.75 -1.54 -18.62
CA ASP A 178 10.43 -0.93 -19.94
C ASP A 178 9.52 0.30 -19.86
N MET A 179 9.40 0.88 -18.66
CA MET A 179 8.68 2.13 -18.40
C MET A 179 9.66 3.24 -18.00
N LYS A 180 9.28 4.48 -18.33
CA LYS A 180 9.96 5.69 -17.87
C LYS A 180 9.14 6.30 -16.75
N PHE A 181 9.82 6.66 -15.67
CA PHE A 181 9.22 7.28 -14.50
C PHE A 181 9.78 8.68 -14.28
N GLU A 182 8.89 9.56 -13.84
CA GLU A 182 9.25 10.88 -13.35
C GLU A 182 8.49 11.13 -12.04
N LEU A 183 9.23 11.34 -10.97
CA LEU A 183 8.68 11.84 -9.70
C LEU A 183 8.90 13.34 -9.63
N GLU A 184 7.82 14.06 -9.36
CA GLU A 184 7.83 15.49 -9.16
C GLU A 184 7.22 15.84 -7.80
N LYS A 185 7.96 16.59 -6.99
CA LYS A 185 7.47 17.06 -5.69
C LYS A 185 7.07 18.52 -5.78
N ASP A 186 5.81 18.78 -5.52
CA ASP A 186 5.28 20.11 -5.22
C ASP A 186 5.35 20.38 -3.69
N VAL A 187 4.88 21.53 -3.24
CA VAL A 187 4.87 21.90 -1.82
C VAL A 187 4.00 20.93 -1.00
N ASP A 188 2.82 20.59 -1.52
CA ASP A 188 1.78 19.87 -0.80
C ASP A 188 1.47 18.46 -1.33
N TRP A 189 2.13 18.03 -2.41
CA TRP A 189 1.93 16.69 -2.97
C TRP A 189 3.15 16.18 -3.73
N LEU A 190 3.16 14.86 -3.95
CA LEU A 190 4.10 14.16 -4.81
C LEU A 190 3.35 13.58 -5.99
N THR A 191 3.87 13.74 -7.20
CA THR A 191 3.33 13.13 -8.42
C THR A 191 4.28 12.05 -8.93
N LEU A 192 3.77 10.85 -9.18
CA LEU A 192 4.45 9.78 -9.90
C LEU A 192 3.88 9.70 -11.31
N ASN A 193 4.65 10.13 -12.29
CA ASN A 193 4.36 9.97 -13.70
C ASN A 193 5.01 8.69 -14.24
N ALA A 194 4.27 7.89 -14.99
CA ALA A 194 4.76 6.69 -15.67
C ALA A 194 4.39 6.74 -17.14
N LEU A 195 5.35 6.44 -18.00
CA LEU A 195 5.15 6.32 -19.44
C LEU A 195 5.53 4.91 -19.88
N SER A 196 4.65 4.24 -20.63
CA SER A 196 4.79 2.86 -21.06
C SER A 196 4.40 2.69 -22.53
N ASN A 197 4.98 1.69 -23.18
CA ASN A 197 4.54 1.23 -24.51
C ASN A 197 3.42 0.16 -24.42
N THR A 198 3.11 -0.30 -23.22
CA THR A 198 2.05 -1.27 -22.94
C THR A 198 1.01 -0.68 -22.00
N THR A 199 -0.18 -1.25 -21.98
CA THR A 199 -1.29 -0.80 -21.13
C THR A 199 -0.89 -0.77 -19.67
N ILE A 200 -1.23 0.33 -19.00
CA ILE A 200 -1.13 0.47 -17.54
C ILE A 200 -2.52 0.21 -16.97
N ASP A 201 -2.69 -0.94 -16.33
CA ASP A 201 -3.94 -1.36 -15.68
C ASP A 201 -3.92 -1.11 -14.17
N ASP A 202 -5.06 -1.34 -13.50
CA ASP A 202 -5.18 -1.14 -12.05
C ASP A 202 -4.21 -2.01 -11.23
N PRO A 203 -3.97 -3.31 -11.55
CA PRO A 203 -2.94 -4.09 -10.88
C PRO A 203 -1.55 -3.47 -10.99
N LEU A 204 -1.14 -3.00 -12.17
CA LEU A 204 0.17 -2.38 -12.37
C LEU A 204 0.30 -1.05 -11.61
N LEU A 205 -0.76 -0.23 -11.58
CA LEU A 205 -0.82 0.99 -10.75
C LEU A 205 -0.58 0.69 -9.27
N MET A 206 -1.22 -0.38 -8.77
CA MET A 206 -1.02 -0.82 -7.38
C MET A 206 0.42 -1.26 -7.13
N ARG A 207 1.03 -2.05 -8.05
CA ARG A 207 2.43 -2.48 -7.92
C ARG A 207 3.41 -1.31 -7.94
N MET A 208 3.17 -0.29 -8.77
CA MET A 208 3.97 0.95 -8.76
C MET A 208 3.87 1.68 -7.42
N THR A 209 2.66 1.80 -6.88
CA THR A 209 2.42 2.42 -5.57
C THR A 209 3.09 1.63 -4.44
N GLU A 210 2.98 0.29 -4.44
CA GLU A 210 3.67 -0.58 -3.47
C GLU A 210 5.18 -0.44 -3.54
N SER A 211 5.74 -0.40 -4.76
CA SER A 211 7.18 -0.21 -4.97
C SER A 211 7.66 1.10 -4.37
N LEU A 212 6.88 2.18 -4.55
CA LEU A 212 7.20 3.50 -4.00
C LEU A 212 7.11 3.50 -2.47
N GLN A 213 6.05 2.90 -1.91
CA GLN A 213 5.88 2.78 -0.46
C GLN A 213 7.01 1.96 0.18
N PHE A 214 7.45 0.88 -0.47
CA PHE A 214 8.55 0.05 0.01
C PHE A 214 9.86 0.84 0.09
N VAL A 215 10.25 1.51 -0.99
CA VAL A 215 11.54 2.22 -1.02
C VAL A 215 11.58 3.45 -0.14
N LEU A 216 10.42 4.05 0.16
CA LEU A 216 10.28 5.19 1.06
C LEU A 216 9.97 4.79 2.51
N ALA A 217 9.71 3.51 2.78
CA ALA A 217 9.19 2.99 4.05
C ALA A 217 8.04 3.84 4.62
N ARG A 218 7.09 4.18 3.76
CA ARG A 218 5.99 5.08 4.09
C ARG A 218 4.70 4.65 3.43
N THR A 219 3.59 4.69 4.16
CA THR A 219 2.26 4.53 3.58
C THR A 219 1.91 5.73 2.71
N LEU A 220 1.49 5.48 1.49
CA LEU A 220 1.06 6.50 0.54
C LEU A 220 -0.38 6.24 0.10
N SER A 221 -1.23 7.24 0.32
CA SER A 221 -2.62 7.25 -0.15
C SER A 221 -2.73 8.21 -1.32
N TRP A 222 -3.12 7.72 -2.50
CA TRP A 222 -3.32 8.61 -3.63
C TRP A 222 -4.66 9.35 -3.53
N SER A 223 -4.72 10.56 -4.08
CA SER A 223 -5.95 11.34 -4.22
C SER A 223 -6.45 11.40 -5.65
N ILE A 224 -5.55 11.41 -6.62
CA ILE A 224 -5.88 11.50 -8.03
C ILE A 224 -5.07 10.45 -8.79
N ILE A 225 -5.73 9.75 -9.70
CA ILE A 225 -5.08 8.95 -10.74
C ILE A 225 -5.60 9.43 -12.09
N GLU A 226 -4.69 9.73 -12.98
CA GLU A 226 -4.98 10.06 -14.36
C GLU A 226 -4.33 9.03 -15.27
N LEU A 227 -5.14 8.39 -16.12
CA LEU A 227 -4.71 7.38 -17.08
C LEU A 227 -5.00 7.87 -18.50
N ILE A 228 -4.02 7.75 -19.38
CA ILE A 228 -4.17 8.04 -20.81
C ILE A 228 -3.88 6.76 -21.60
N HIS A 229 -4.85 6.34 -22.39
CA HIS A 229 -4.79 5.18 -23.28
C HIS A 229 -5.17 5.59 -24.69
N GLY A 230 -4.20 5.93 -25.51
CA GLY A 230 -4.43 6.47 -26.84
C GLY A 230 -5.20 7.80 -26.76
N LYS A 231 -6.41 7.87 -27.34
CA LYS A 231 -7.28 9.05 -27.28
C LYS A 231 -8.14 9.15 -26.03
N LYS A 232 -8.15 8.14 -25.15
CA LYS A 232 -8.99 8.13 -23.95
C LYS A 232 -8.20 8.53 -22.73
N ARG A 233 -8.74 9.47 -21.97
CA ARG A 233 -8.27 9.87 -20.65
C ARG A 233 -9.30 9.45 -19.62
N LYS A 234 -8.87 8.73 -18.59
CA LYS A 234 -9.68 8.39 -17.42
C LYS A 234 -9.07 9.05 -16.20
N VAL A 235 -9.90 9.76 -15.46
CA VAL A 235 -9.50 10.39 -14.19
C VAL A 235 -10.28 9.73 -13.06
N ARG A 236 -9.58 9.42 -11.98
CA ARG A 236 -10.14 8.91 -10.74
C ARG A 236 -9.73 9.84 -9.61
N VAL A 237 -10.68 10.22 -8.79
CA VAL A 237 -10.46 11.07 -7.62
C VAL A 237 -11.03 10.34 -6.42
N ARG A 238 -10.28 10.24 -5.36
CA ARG A 238 -10.78 9.60 -4.15
C ARG A 238 -10.56 10.45 -2.92
N SER A 239 -11.37 10.19 -1.95
CA SER A 239 -11.19 10.63 -0.58
C SER A 239 -9.84 10.14 -0.06
N SER A 240 -8.97 11.05 0.31
CA SER A 240 -7.71 10.68 0.97
C SER A 240 -7.50 11.57 2.18
N GLN A 241 -7.19 10.94 3.31
CA GLN A 241 -6.70 11.67 4.46
C GLN A 241 -5.23 12.00 4.24
N ARG A 242 -4.82 13.22 4.54
CA ARG A 242 -3.39 13.57 4.59
C ARG A 242 -2.74 12.73 5.67
N ASN A 243 -1.79 11.88 5.30
CA ASN A 243 -1.03 11.09 6.26
C ASN A 243 -0.14 12.02 7.09
N VAL A 244 -0.62 12.40 8.27
CA VAL A 244 0.09 13.28 9.19
C VAL A 244 1.12 12.50 10.04
N VAL A 245 0.91 11.20 10.23
CA VAL A 245 1.75 10.40 11.13
C VAL A 245 2.94 9.85 10.35
N LYS A 246 4.14 10.26 10.76
CA LYS A 246 5.39 9.71 10.21
C LYS A 246 5.71 8.38 10.88
N SER A 247 5.83 7.32 10.10
CA SER A 247 6.38 6.05 10.58
C SER A 247 7.84 6.25 11.01
N ARG A 248 8.23 5.57 12.09
CA ARG A 248 9.64 5.51 12.54
C ARG A 248 10.47 4.53 11.72
N VAL A 249 9.81 3.64 10.98
CA VAL A 249 10.49 2.66 10.14
C VAL A 249 11.37 3.38 9.13
N GLN A 250 12.64 3.07 9.15
CA GLN A 250 13.63 3.64 8.24
C GLN A 250 13.56 2.95 6.87
N PRO A 251 13.80 3.67 5.76
CA PRO A 251 13.78 3.08 4.42
C PRO A 251 14.92 2.06 4.22
N PRO A 252 14.78 1.09 3.31
CA PRO A 252 15.84 0.10 3.05
C PRO A 252 17.19 0.73 2.65
N ILE A 253 17.13 1.87 2.00
CA ILE A 253 18.29 2.70 1.65
C ILE A 253 18.03 4.08 2.21
N HIS A 254 18.85 4.51 3.15
CA HIS A 254 18.79 5.88 3.64
C HIS A 254 19.25 6.84 2.53
N PHE A 255 18.48 7.87 2.28
CA PHE A 255 18.76 8.82 1.21
C PHE A 255 18.75 10.26 1.72
N GLN A 256 19.58 11.05 1.12
CA GLN A 256 19.54 12.50 1.23
C GLN A 256 18.56 13.06 0.18
N GLN A 257 18.16 14.32 0.35
CA GLN A 257 17.26 14.98 -0.60
C GLN A 257 17.80 14.99 -2.04
N VAL A 258 19.11 14.96 -2.22
CA VAL A 258 19.75 14.85 -3.54
C VAL A 258 20.58 13.58 -3.56
N ASP A 259 20.17 12.62 -4.40
CA ASP A 259 20.85 11.35 -4.61
C ASP A 259 20.99 11.07 -6.11
N PRO A 260 22.12 11.45 -6.73
CA PRO A 260 22.35 11.20 -8.14
C PRO A 260 22.66 9.74 -8.47
N SER A 261 22.89 8.89 -7.47
CA SER A 261 23.30 7.49 -7.68
C SER A 261 22.16 6.56 -8.15
N ASN A 262 20.91 7.01 -8.08
CA ASN A 262 19.73 6.23 -8.46
C ASN A 262 19.53 4.90 -7.71
N LYS A 263 20.23 4.67 -6.61
CA LYS A 263 20.17 3.39 -5.87
C LYS A 263 18.79 3.08 -5.35
N VAL A 264 18.06 4.08 -4.83
CA VAL A 264 16.66 3.93 -4.39
C VAL A 264 15.76 3.53 -5.56
N TRP A 265 15.96 4.13 -6.72
CA TRP A 265 15.17 3.84 -7.93
C TRP A 265 15.51 2.49 -8.56
N SER A 266 16.75 2.03 -8.39
CA SER A 266 17.13 0.66 -8.75
C SER A 266 16.39 -0.37 -7.90
N LEU A 267 16.28 -0.15 -6.60
CA LEU A 267 15.50 -1.00 -5.68
C LEU A 267 14.00 -0.96 -6.03
N PHE A 268 13.44 0.22 -6.31
CA PHE A 268 12.06 0.36 -6.83
C PHE A 268 11.83 -0.51 -8.06
N GLY A 269 12.72 -0.39 -9.05
CA GLY A 269 12.61 -1.16 -10.30
C GLY A 269 12.69 -2.66 -10.08
N ARG A 270 13.52 -3.11 -9.14
CA ARG A 270 13.65 -4.54 -8.82
C ARG A 270 12.40 -5.09 -8.14
N TYR A 271 11.83 -4.34 -7.18
CA TYR A 271 10.56 -4.70 -6.56
C TYR A 271 9.43 -4.77 -7.58
N LEU A 272 9.28 -3.73 -8.41
CA LEU A 272 8.27 -3.69 -9.47
C LEU A 272 8.43 -4.84 -10.45
N SER A 273 9.65 -5.16 -10.87
CA SER A 273 9.93 -6.29 -11.79
C SER A 273 9.44 -7.62 -11.22
N ARG A 274 9.60 -7.85 -9.92
CA ARG A 274 9.15 -9.08 -9.26
C ARG A 274 7.62 -9.15 -9.13
N THR A 275 6.95 -8.01 -8.96
CA THR A 275 5.55 -7.96 -8.56
C THR A 275 4.58 -7.61 -9.68
N LYS A 276 5.03 -6.95 -10.77
CA LYS A 276 4.17 -6.40 -11.83
C LYS A 276 3.18 -7.38 -12.47
N GLY A 277 3.48 -8.67 -12.49
CA GLY A 277 2.61 -9.71 -13.04
C GLY A 277 1.58 -10.29 -12.09
N TYR A 278 1.54 -9.81 -10.83
CA TYR A 278 0.61 -10.33 -9.84
C TYR A 278 -0.74 -9.62 -9.91
N THR A 279 -1.79 -10.38 -10.23
CA THR A 279 -3.16 -9.86 -10.45
C THR A 279 -4.23 -10.51 -9.57
N LYS A 280 -3.84 -11.49 -8.72
CA LYS A 280 -4.82 -12.29 -7.95
C LYS A 280 -5.51 -11.50 -6.84
N GLU A 281 -4.80 -10.61 -6.19
CA GLU A 281 -5.30 -9.83 -5.06
C GLU A 281 -4.90 -8.36 -5.22
N LEU A 282 -5.60 -7.48 -4.49
CA LEU A 282 -5.33 -6.05 -4.52
C LEU A 282 -3.87 -5.74 -4.15
N TRP A 283 -3.34 -6.39 -3.10
CA TRP A 283 -1.96 -6.24 -2.64
C TRP A 283 -1.14 -7.50 -2.90
N HIS A 284 0.11 -7.30 -3.30
CA HIS A 284 1.05 -8.42 -3.39
C HIS A 284 1.33 -9.00 -2.00
N PRO A 285 1.45 -10.34 -1.82
CA PRO A 285 1.73 -10.95 -0.52
C PRO A 285 2.91 -10.34 0.22
N ILE A 286 4.03 -10.08 -0.46
CA ILE A 286 5.19 -9.38 0.12
C ILE A 286 4.79 -8.01 0.66
N PHE A 287 3.97 -7.25 -0.09
CA PHE A 287 3.59 -5.92 0.32
C PHE A 287 2.70 -5.90 1.56
N ARG A 288 1.86 -6.89 1.78
CA ARG A 288 1.06 -6.99 3.02
C ARG A 288 1.93 -6.96 4.27
N TRP A 289 3.07 -7.65 4.24
CA TRP A 289 4.02 -7.66 5.35
C TRP A 289 4.78 -6.35 5.47
N ILE A 290 5.22 -5.77 4.34
CA ILE A 290 5.85 -4.45 4.30
C ILE A 290 4.93 -3.39 4.89
N HIS A 291 3.67 -3.35 4.45
CA HIS A 291 2.68 -2.41 4.92
C HIS A 291 2.43 -2.54 6.43
N ALA A 292 2.28 -3.78 6.94
CA ALA A 292 2.11 -4.02 8.37
C ALA A 292 3.29 -3.47 9.19
N VAL A 293 4.54 -3.67 8.73
CA VAL A 293 5.73 -3.12 9.39
C VAL A 293 5.73 -1.59 9.35
N ILE A 294 5.45 -0.98 8.20
CA ILE A 294 5.39 0.49 8.09
C ILE A 294 4.33 1.08 9.03
N GLU A 295 3.13 0.51 9.07
CA GLU A 295 2.03 0.94 9.95
C GLU A 295 2.40 0.80 11.43
N SER A 296 3.10 -0.28 11.80
CA SER A 296 3.52 -0.50 13.20
C SER A 296 4.49 0.57 13.70
N GLY A 297 5.29 1.16 12.82
CA GLY A 297 6.18 2.27 13.14
C GLY A 297 5.47 3.58 13.56
N CYS A 298 4.15 3.64 13.39
CA CYS A 298 3.32 4.73 13.93
C CYS A 298 2.82 4.47 15.36
N SER A 299 3.13 3.29 15.93
CA SER A 299 2.67 2.82 17.25
C SER A 299 3.78 2.81 18.29
N SER A 300 3.61 2.05 19.39
CA SER A 300 4.66 1.85 20.38
C SER A 300 5.80 0.96 19.83
N LEU A 301 6.98 1.06 20.44
CA LEU A 301 8.13 0.22 20.08
C LEU A 301 7.85 -1.27 20.29
N ASP A 302 7.06 -1.62 21.34
CA ASP A 302 6.65 -3.00 21.59
C ASP A 302 5.74 -3.53 20.49
N THR A 303 4.81 -2.71 19.98
CA THR A 303 3.96 -3.06 18.84
C THR A 303 4.78 -3.24 17.56
N GLU A 304 5.73 -2.34 17.32
CA GLU A 304 6.64 -2.42 16.18
C GLU A 304 7.46 -3.73 16.22
N SER A 305 8.04 -4.06 17.38
CA SER A 305 8.84 -5.27 17.55
C SER A 305 8.01 -6.56 17.33
N LEU A 306 6.78 -6.59 17.83
CA LEU A 306 5.86 -7.73 17.64
C LEU A 306 5.49 -7.88 16.15
N ILE A 307 5.06 -6.82 15.51
CA ILE A 307 4.66 -6.85 14.09
C ILE A 307 5.84 -7.20 13.19
N LEU A 308 7.02 -6.64 13.46
CA LEU A 308 8.24 -6.95 12.73
C LEU A 308 8.59 -8.45 12.83
N SER A 309 8.43 -9.04 14.03
CA SER A 309 8.64 -10.47 14.25
C SER A 309 7.63 -11.31 13.46
N VAL A 310 6.34 -10.98 13.53
CA VAL A 310 5.27 -11.69 12.82
C VAL A 310 5.42 -11.55 11.31
N ALA A 311 5.74 -10.34 10.82
CA ALA A 311 5.94 -10.07 9.39
C ALA A 311 7.14 -10.85 8.83
N THR A 312 8.23 -10.94 9.57
CA THR A 312 9.41 -11.73 9.20
C THR A 312 9.04 -13.23 9.08
N GLU A 313 8.34 -13.80 10.06
CA GLU A 313 7.87 -15.18 10.01
C GLU A 313 6.90 -15.43 8.84
N GLY A 314 5.97 -14.49 8.62
CA GLY A 314 5.01 -14.57 7.54
C GLY A 314 5.68 -14.54 6.17
N LEU A 315 6.60 -13.62 5.96
CA LEU A 315 7.35 -13.49 4.70
C LEU A 315 8.21 -14.72 4.41
N LEU A 316 8.90 -15.26 5.43
CA LEU A 316 9.67 -16.49 5.29
C LEU A 316 8.79 -17.67 4.86
N ARG A 317 7.62 -17.82 5.48
CA ARG A 317 6.66 -18.86 5.14
C ARG A 317 6.10 -18.68 3.72
N ASP A 318 5.74 -17.45 3.34
CA ASP A 318 5.04 -17.21 2.08
C ASP A 318 5.99 -17.29 0.87
N GLU A 319 7.25 -16.86 0.99
CA GLU A 319 8.20 -16.78 -0.12
C GLU A 319 9.20 -17.98 -0.16
N PHE A 320 9.47 -18.62 0.99
CA PHE A 320 10.51 -19.65 1.07
C PHE A 320 9.98 -21.04 1.45
N TYR A 321 8.66 -21.26 1.44
CA TYR A 321 8.04 -22.55 1.80
C TYR A 321 8.57 -23.74 0.99
N ASN A 322 8.92 -23.52 -0.27
CA ASN A 322 9.44 -24.55 -1.18
C ASN A 322 10.96 -24.79 -1.06
N VAL A 323 11.65 -24.01 -0.22
CA VAL A 323 13.06 -24.29 0.09
C VAL A 323 13.07 -25.55 0.93
N HIS A 324 13.68 -26.63 0.41
CA HIS A 324 13.64 -27.99 0.95
C HIS A 324 13.96 -28.01 2.46
N TYR A 325 12.92 -28.16 3.26
CA TYR A 325 13.04 -28.47 4.68
C TYR A 325 12.66 -29.94 4.92
N GLY A 326 13.57 -30.65 5.57
CA GLY A 326 13.36 -32.02 5.95
C GLY A 326 13.94 -33.01 4.94
N SER A 327 15.05 -33.63 5.33
CA SER A 327 15.58 -34.77 4.58
C SER A 327 14.54 -35.91 4.61
N ALA A 328 14.47 -36.71 3.54
CA ALA A 328 13.68 -37.92 3.52
C ALA A 328 13.95 -38.78 4.79
N GLN A 329 15.18 -38.70 5.31
CA GLN A 329 15.61 -39.33 6.54
C GLN A 329 14.86 -38.83 7.80
N LEU A 330 14.65 -37.51 7.93
CA LEU A 330 13.87 -36.95 9.06
C LEU A 330 12.42 -37.41 9.00
N LYS A 331 11.82 -37.44 7.82
CA LYS A 331 10.46 -37.96 7.63
C LYS A 331 10.36 -39.41 8.05
N THR A 332 11.28 -40.26 7.61
CA THR A 332 11.34 -41.68 8.01
C THR A 332 11.49 -41.83 9.53
N GLN A 333 12.41 -41.10 10.15
CA GLN A 333 12.60 -41.12 11.60
C GLN A 333 11.33 -40.71 12.37
N ILE A 334 10.62 -39.70 11.91
CA ILE A 334 9.37 -39.24 12.51
C ILE A 334 8.28 -40.32 12.36
N ASP A 335 8.15 -40.91 11.18
CA ASP A 335 7.15 -41.96 10.91
C ASP A 335 7.42 -43.19 11.74
N ASP A 336 8.68 -43.65 11.87
CA ASP A 336 9.10 -44.75 12.75
C ASP A 336 8.80 -44.42 14.21
N THR A 337 9.12 -43.21 14.68
CA THR A 337 8.85 -42.76 16.04
C THR A 337 7.35 -42.72 16.32
N ARG A 338 6.53 -42.23 15.41
CA ARG A 338 5.06 -42.22 15.50
C ARG A 338 4.51 -43.64 15.62
N TYR A 339 5.03 -44.58 14.83
CA TYR A 339 4.65 -46.00 14.91
C TYR A 339 4.96 -46.61 16.26
N ILE A 340 6.14 -46.34 16.82
CA ILE A 340 6.54 -46.83 18.15
C ILE A 340 5.60 -46.26 19.23
N ILE A 341 5.39 -44.93 19.24
CA ILE A 341 4.54 -44.28 20.25
C ILE A 341 3.09 -44.73 20.12
N ALA A 342 2.60 -45.00 18.89
CA ALA A 342 1.27 -45.55 18.69
C ALA A 342 1.02 -46.88 19.37
N LYS A 343 2.07 -47.71 19.55
CA LYS A 343 2.02 -49.02 20.19
C LYS A 343 2.23 -48.99 21.71
N LEU A 344 2.71 -47.88 22.28
CA LEU A 344 2.90 -47.79 23.73
C LEU A 344 1.54 -47.65 24.44
N GLY A 345 1.42 -48.27 25.59
CA GLY A 345 0.25 -48.25 26.49
C GLY A 345 0.11 -46.92 27.27
N LEU A 346 0.35 -45.78 26.57
CA LEU A 346 0.27 -44.45 27.16
C LEU A 346 -1.18 -43.97 27.25
N GLU A 347 -1.47 -43.10 28.22
CA GLU A 347 -2.75 -42.41 28.30
C GLU A 347 -3.05 -41.67 26.99
N LYS A 348 -4.31 -41.76 26.54
CA LYS A 348 -4.74 -41.26 25.23
C LYS A 348 -4.40 -39.76 24.99
N THR A 349 -4.70 -38.90 25.97
CA THR A 349 -4.45 -37.46 25.90
C THR A 349 -2.96 -37.15 25.77
N PHE A 350 -2.09 -37.84 26.47
CA PHE A 350 -0.65 -37.71 26.36
C PHE A 350 -0.15 -38.19 25.00
N LYS A 351 -0.64 -39.35 24.55
CA LYS A 351 -0.29 -39.96 23.27
C LYS A 351 -0.65 -39.03 22.10
N ASP A 352 -1.87 -38.48 22.11
CA ASP A 352 -2.35 -37.56 21.07
C ASP A 352 -1.50 -36.27 21.03
N ARG A 353 -1.10 -35.74 22.18
CA ARG A 353 -0.18 -34.58 22.25
C ARG A 353 1.19 -34.88 21.64
N VAL A 354 1.78 -36.04 21.95
CA VAL A 354 3.11 -36.43 21.44
C VAL A 354 3.04 -36.68 19.94
N LEU A 355 2.01 -37.36 19.44
CA LEU A 355 1.80 -37.60 18.01
C LEU A 355 1.56 -36.29 17.25
N GLY A 356 0.81 -35.36 17.84
CA GLY A 356 0.62 -34.02 17.30
C GLY A 356 1.93 -33.23 17.23
N PHE A 357 2.75 -33.30 18.27
CA PHE A 357 4.07 -32.65 18.27
C PHE A 357 4.97 -33.18 17.15
N LEU A 358 5.06 -34.51 17.00
CA LEU A 358 5.83 -35.17 15.94
C LEU A 358 5.31 -34.77 14.54
N GLY A 359 3.99 -34.65 14.37
CA GLY A 359 3.39 -34.17 13.12
C GLY A 359 3.79 -32.72 12.79
N ASN A 360 3.91 -31.87 13.81
CA ASN A 360 4.33 -30.50 13.64
C ASN A 360 5.83 -30.34 13.33
N MET A 361 6.67 -31.31 13.68
CA MET A 361 8.11 -31.33 13.34
C MET A 361 8.33 -31.40 11.81
N LEU A 362 7.36 -31.91 11.04
CA LEU A 362 7.43 -31.96 9.60
C LEU A 362 7.07 -30.62 8.93
N LYS A 363 6.49 -29.68 9.68
CA LYS A 363 6.16 -28.35 9.16
C LYS A 363 7.36 -27.43 9.37
N PRO A 364 7.88 -26.81 8.31
CA PRO A 364 8.98 -25.86 8.45
C PRO A 364 8.56 -24.68 9.31
N ARG A 365 9.41 -24.30 10.25
CA ARG A 365 9.26 -23.10 11.07
C ARG A 365 10.11 -21.99 10.49
N ALA A 366 9.77 -20.73 10.76
CA ALA A 366 10.56 -19.56 10.32
C ALA A 366 12.05 -19.71 10.66
N LYS A 367 12.36 -20.23 11.85
CA LYS A 367 13.74 -20.47 12.31
C LYS A 367 14.49 -21.46 11.41
N ASP A 368 13.81 -22.47 10.89
CA ASP A 368 14.43 -23.48 10.02
C ASP A 368 14.87 -22.83 8.69
N PHE A 369 14.05 -21.93 8.15
CA PHE A 369 14.42 -21.14 6.95
C PHE A 369 15.60 -20.20 7.23
N LEU A 370 15.60 -19.51 8.37
CA LEU A 370 16.71 -18.63 8.75
C LEU A 370 18.02 -19.40 8.87
N HIS A 371 18.01 -20.63 9.43
CA HIS A 371 19.19 -21.49 9.45
C HIS A 371 19.69 -21.85 8.05
N ILE A 372 18.78 -22.23 7.14
CA ILE A 372 19.15 -22.53 5.76
C ILE A 372 19.77 -21.31 5.06
N LEU A 373 19.19 -20.11 5.26
CA LEU A 373 19.73 -18.89 4.69
C LEU A 373 21.10 -18.53 5.27
N LYS A 374 21.29 -18.74 6.58
CA LYS A 374 22.59 -18.61 7.24
C LYS A 374 23.63 -19.58 6.68
N ASP A 375 23.31 -20.87 6.58
CA ASP A 375 24.23 -21.91 6.08
C ASP A 375 24.66 -21.66 4.63
N LYS A 376 23.82 -20.96 3.87
CA LYS A 376 24.15 -20.49 2.51
C LYS A 376 24.86 -19.13 2.48
N ASN A 377 25.18 -18.54 3.61
CA ASN A 377 25.76 -17.20 3.76
C ASN A 377 24.95 -16.07 3.09
N LEU A 378 23.61 -16.23 3.02
CA LEU A 378 22.70 -15.24 2.45
C LEU A 378 22.21 -14.21 3.47
N VAL A 379 22.30 -14.54 4.76
CA VAL A 379 21.92 -13.69 5.88
C VAL A 379 22.95 -13.81 7.00
N ASP A 380 23.30 -12.68 7.61
CA ASP A 380 24.25 -12.60 8.73
C ASP A 380 23.66 -13.30 9.98
N SER A 381 24.47 -14.18 10.59
CA SER A 381 24.11 -14.89 11.82
C SER A 381 23.78 -13.93 12.98
N LYS A 382 24.47 -12.81 13.08
CA LYS A 382 24.25 -11.82 14.13
C LYS A 382 22.87 -11.19 14.05
N LEU A 383 22.37 -10.91 12.84
CA LEU A 383 21.01 -10.40 12.65
C LEU A 383 19.96 -11.41 13.12
N ILE A 384 20.19 -12.72 12.85
CA ILE A 384 19.30 -13.79 13.28
C ILE A 384 19.30 -13.91 14.82
N GLU A 385 20.46 -13.80 15.45
CA GLU A 385 20.57 -13.88 16.92
C GLU A 385 19.82 -12.73 17.61
N GLU A 386 19.95 -11.50 17.11
CA GLU A 386 19.23 -10.34 17.67
C GLU A 386 17.72 -10.42 17.39
N TYR A 387 17.33 -10.93 16.22
CA TYR A 387 15.92 -11.22 15.89
C TYR A 387 15.34 -12.28 16.84
N ASP A 388 16.05 -13.39 17.10
CA ASP A 388 15.59 -14.45 18.01
C ASP A 388 15.36 -13.89 19.43
N LYS A 389 16.24 -13.00 19.92
CA LYS A 389 16.09 -12.33 21.22
C LYS A 389 14.86 -11.41 21.24
N LEU A 390 14.66 -10.60 20.16
CA LEU A 390 13.52 -9.70 20.04
C LEU A 390 12.21 -10.49 20.00
N ARG A 391 12.15 -11.51 19.15
CA ARG A 391 10.98 -12.35 18.95
C ARG A 391 10.55 -13.06 20.24
N ASN A 392 11.52 -13.57 21.01
CA ASN A 392 11.21 -14.27 22.26
C ASN A 392 10.59 -13.32 23.30
N SER A 393 11.16 -12.12 23.50
CA SER A 393 10.58 -11.13 24.43
C SER A 393 9.19 -10.68 23.99
N SER A 394 9.01 -10.36 22.70
CA SER A 394 7.72 -9.91 22.17
C SER A 394 6.63 -11.00 22.24
N ALA A 395 6.98 -12.26 21.96
CA ALA A 395 6.04 -13.38 22.01
C ALA A 395 5.57 -13.73 23.43
N HIS A 396 6.38 -13.42 24.46
CA HIS A 396 6.03 -13.64 25.88
C HIS A 396 5.35 -12.41 26.50
N GLY A 397 5.11 -11.34 25.74
CA GLY A 397 4.47 -10.12 26.24
C GLY A 397 5.32 -9.34 27.24
N GLU A 398 6.63 -9.53 27.21
CA GLU A 398 7.57 -8.76 28.03
C GLU A 398 7.66 -7.35 27.43
N LEU A 399 7.23 -6.35 28.21
CA LEU A 399 7.41 -4.94 27.83
C LEU A 399 8.89 -4.57 27.90
N ALA A 400 9.30 -3.63 27.06
CA ALA A 400 10.67 -3.13 27.06
C ALA A 400 11.00 -2.51 28.43
N ASP A 401 12.00 -3.08 29.11
CA ASP A 401 12.53 -2.53 30.35
C ASP A 401 13.18 -1.17 30.06
N SER A 402 12.72 -0.12 30.72
CA SER A 402 13.23 1.23 30.54
C SER A 402 14.76 1.36 30.75
N SER A 403 15.34 0.51 31.61
CA SER A 403 16.80 0.43 31.82
C SER A 403 17.55 -0.19 30.66
N LYS A 404 16.87 -0.90 29.74
CA LYS A 404 17.42 -1.62 28.59
C LYS A 404 16.89 -1.08 27.26
N PHE A 405 16.31 0.12 27.25
CA PHE A 405 15.65 0.70 26.09
C PHE A 405 16.56 0.74 24.84
N GLN A 406 17.83 1.12 25.00
CA GLN A 406 18.79 1.14 23.89
C GLN A 406 19.01 -0.26 23.29
N ILE A 407 19.14 -1.28 24.13
CA ILE A 407 19.31 -2.68 23.67
C ILE A 407 18.06 -3.12 22.86
N HIS A 408 16.88 -2.71 23.30
CA HIS A 408 15.64 -3.03 22.56
C HIS A 408 15.57 -2.32 21.21
N LEU A 409 15.97 -1.04 21.14
CA LEU A 409 16.09 -0.30 19.87
C LEU A 409 17.09 -0.97 18.93
N ASP A 410 18.26 -1.36 19.42
CA ASP A 410 19.30 -2.01 18.61
C ASP A 410 18.81 -3.35 18.05
N ARG A 411 18.03 -4.11 18.84
CA ARG A 411 17.39 -5.34 18.37
C ARG A 411 16.33 -5.10 17.31
N CYS A 412 15.49 -4.07 17.49
CA CYS A 412 14.50 -3.68 16.47
C CYS A 412 15.20 -3.27 15.17
N ALA A 413 16.28 -2.50 15.25
CA ALA A 413 17.07 -2.11 14.08
C ALA A 413 17.70 -3.31 13.36
N ALA A 414 18.26 -4.27 14.11
CA ALA A 414 18.79 -5.51 13.54
C ALA A 414 17.71 -6.37 12.89
N ALA A 415 16.55 -6.49 13.53
CA ALA A 415 15.40 -7.23 12.98
C ALA A 415 14.84 -6.56 11.72
N LEU A 416 14.83 -5.21 11.64
CA LEU A 416 14.44 -4.47 10.45
C LEU A 416 15.40 -4.74 9.28
N VAL A 417 16.72 -4.75 9.54
CA VAL A 417 17.72 -5.09 8.50
C VAL A 417 17.52 -6.54 8.04
N LEU A 418 17.29 -7.48 8.95
CA LEU A 418 16.96 -8.87 8.60
C LEU A 418 15.72 -8.95 7.72
N PHE A 419 14.64 -8.26 8.09
CA PHE A 419 13.41 -8.19 7.31
C PHE A 419 13.65 -7.69 5.89
N TYR A 420 14.45 -6.64 5.72
CA TYR A 420 14.85 -6.14 4.40
C TYR A 420 15.68 -7.16 3.61
N HIS A 421 16.62 -7.85 4.25
CA HIS A 421 17.41 -8.90 3.58
C HIS A 421 16.52 -10.03 3.06
N ILE A 422 15.50 -10.44 3.81
CA ILE A 422 14.53 -11.45 3.36
C ILE A 422 13.72 -10.93 2.16
N ILE A 423 13.29 -9.67 2.17
CA ILE A 423 12.64 -9.06 1.01
C ILE A 423 13.59 -9.00 -0.19
N PHE A 424 14.85 -8.60 0.01
CA PHE A 424 15.85 -8.54 -1.07
C PHE A 424 16.06 -9.91 -1.72
N LEU A 425 16.11 -10.98 -0.91
CA LEU A 425 16.16 -12.34 -1.41
C LEU A 425 14.90 -12.68 -2.22
N ALA A 426 13.71 -12.37 -1.69
CA ALA A 426 12.43 -12.67 -2.35
C ALA A 426 12.26 -11.97 -3.70
N ILE A 427 12.78 -10.73 -3.82
CA ILE A 427 12.73 -9.96 -5.08
C ILE A 427 13.99 -10.14 -5.94
N GLY A 428 15.02 -10.87 -5.47
CA GLY A 428 16.30 -11.07 -6.15
C GLY A 428 17.11 -9.79 -6.30
N TYR A 429 17.08 -8.90 -5.31
CA TYR A 429 17.86 -7.65 -5.30
C TYR A 429 19.31 -7.90 -4.92
N SER A 430 20.23 -7.27 -5.65
CA SER A 430 21.63 -7.11 -5.25
C SER A 430 22.01 -5.66 -5.44
N GLY A 431 22.61 -5.06 -4.43
CA GLY A 431 22.98 -3.63 -4.43
C GLY A 431 23.07 -3.04 -3.03
N PRO A 432 23.22 -1.71 -2.93
CA PRO A 432 23.42 -1.03 -1.66
C PRO A 432 22.17 -1.07 -0.77
N TYR A 433 22.41 -1.12 0.54
CA TYR A 433 21.40 -0.96 1.58
C TYR A 433 21.99 -0.23 2.78
N THR A 434 21.16 0.28 3.67
CA THR A 434 21.61 0.92 4.91
C THR A 434 21.55 -0.09 6.06
N ASP A 435 22.69 -0.32 6.71
CA ASP A 435 22.77 -1.21 7.87
C ASP A 435 22.45 -0.46 9.16
N TYR A 436 21.19 -0.45 9.55
CA TYR A 436 20.72 0.15 10.80
C TYR A 436 21.16 -0.62 12.06
N SER A 437 21.64 -1.84 11.93
CA SER A 437 22.16 -2.64 13.05
C SER A 437 23.57 -2.22 13.49
N THR A 438 24.24 -1.39 12.70
CA THR A 438 25.58 -0.88 12.98
C THR A 438 25.51 0.61 13.31
N PRO A 439 26.13 1.10 14.41
CA PRO A 439 26.19 2.52 14.73
C PRO A 439 26.70 3.37 13.58
N GLY A 440 26.06 4.53 13.34
CA GLY A 440 26.35 5.40 12.21
C GLY A 440 25.67 5.01 10.90
N TYR A 441 24.93 3.91 10.87
CA TYR A 441 24.11 3.46 9.74
C TYR A 441 24.87 3.42 8.42
N PRO A 442 25.96 2.65 8.33
CA PRO A 442 26.78 2.58 7.14
C PRO A 442 26.00 1.98 5.98
N GLU A 443 26.30 2.46 4.78
CA GLU A 443 25.86 1.80 3.55
C GLU A 443 26.69 0.55 3.31
N LYS A 444 26.07 -0.57 3.00
CA LYS A 444 26.67 -1.86 2.67
C LYS A 444 26.09 -2.41 1.40
N GLU A 445 26.77 -3.39 0.79
CA GLU A 445 26.30 -4.10 -0.39
C GLU A 445 25.63 -5.43 0.02
N PHE A 446 24.43 -5.66 -0.51
CA PHE A 446 23.73 -6.93 -0.40
C PHE A 446 23.91 -7.74 -1.70
N SER A 447 24.14 -9.03 -1.59
CA SER A 447 24.26 -9.94 -2.74
C SER A 447 23.26 -11.10 -2.64
N CYS A 448 22.45 -11.24 -3.66
CA CYS A 448 21.46 -12.33 -3.79
C CYS A 448 22.04 -13.57 -4.51
N THR A 449 23.36 -13.73 -4.61
CA THR A 449 23.99 -14.88 -5.28
C THR A 449 23.90 -16.12 -4.42
N GLY A 450 23.19 -17.17 -4.87
CA GLY A 450 23.12 -18.46 -4.18
C GLY A 450 21.74 -18.98 -3.82
N LEU A 451 20.66 -18.27 -4.18
CA LEU A 451 19.32 -18.88 -4.19
C LEU A 451 19.20 -19.82 -5.39
N PRO A 452 18.62 -21.04 -5.22
CA PRO A 452 18.39 -21.98 -6.33
C PRO A 452 17.36 -21.47 -7.32
#